data_dd2f7b3f2d6ad5454546eb32459b1ba8
#
_entry.id   dd2f7b3f2d6ad5454546eb32459b1ba8
#
_cell.length_a   1.000
_cell.length_b   1.000
_cell.length_c   1.000
_cell.angle_alpha   90.00
_cell.angle_beta   90.00
_cell.angle_gamma   90.00
#
_symmetry.space_group_name_H-M   'P 1'
#
loop_
_entity.id
_entity.type
_entity.pdbx_description
1 polymer ?
#
loop_
_entity_poly.entity_id
_entity_poly.type
_entity_poly.pdbx_seq_one_letter_code
_entity_poly.pdbx_strand_id
1 'polypeptide(L)'
;IRSLRASGGTEIFKGLQAGQNEIRRNGQPEQTKHIILITDGHTYGDEVGCQRLADEAAKQNIGLSSLGIGSKWNDALLDNLAARTGGNCIYIYNPQDIRQYLTQKLNRLEKAYVEGFKFSFQPGPGATLNYGFRLNPEVGELPTSSPIHLGSMPKGGRQQMLFEFIIDPIPKGVKQTLLIDGEFIFDIPSKSTSYGIPITFTRPAQAEYPSEPPAPIIAKALSKLTLYRMQEEAQAEISRGQIE
;
A
#
# COMPACT_ATOMS: atom_id res chain seq x y z
N ILE A 1 10.09 22.42 14.09
CA ILE A 1 9.73 21.35 15.05
C ILE A 1 9.79 21.89 16.50
N ARG A 2 10.84 22.63 16.89
CA ARG A 2 10.97 23.14 18.28
C ARG A 2 9.89 24.15 18.72
N SER A 3 9.10 24.69 17.79
CA SER A 3 8.01 25.64 18.05
C SER A 3 6.61 24.99 18.10
N LEU A 4 6.51 23.68 17.84
CA LEU A 4 5.24 22.98 17.87
C LEU A 4 4.77 22.81 19.33
N ARG A 5 3.50 23.17 19.57
CA ARG A 5 2.82 22.93 20.85
C ARG A 5 1.64 22.02 20.62
N ALA A 6 1.49 21.01 21.46
CA ALA A 6 0.30 20.17 21.45
C ALA A 6 -0.90 21.00 21.93
N SER A 7 -1.90 21.18 21.09
CA SER A 7 -3.13 21.88 21.42
C SER A 7 -4.25 21.49 20.45
N GLY A 8 -5.47 21.37 20.95
CA GLY A 8 -6.65 21.03 20.16
C GLY A 8 -6.79 19.52 19.86
N GLY A 9 -7.67 19.19 18.92
CA GLY A 9 -7.91 17.84 18.43
C GLY A 9 -6.95 17.44 17.30
N THR A 10 -7.13 16.24 16.78
CA THR A 10 -6.39 15.72 15.62
C THR A 10 -7.20 16.02 14.34
N GLU A 11 -6.62 16.76 13.40
CA GLU A 11 -7.23 17.10 12.11
C GLU A 11 -6.32 16.61 10.97
N ILE A 12 -6.44 15.31 10.65
CA ILE A 12 -5.59 14.66 9.63
C ILE A 12 -5.77 15.31 8.27
N PHE A 13 -7.00 15.68 7.90
CA PHE A 13 -7.30 16.35 6.63
C PHE A 13 -6.47 17.63 6.44
N LYS A 14 -6.43 18.48 7.45
CA LYS A 14 -5.65 19.74 7.37
C LYS A 14 -4.15 19.47 7.25
N GLY A 15 -3.65 18.47 7.98
CA GLY A 15 -2.25 18.05 7.87
C GLY A 15 -1.88 17.55 6.48
N LEU A 16 -2.71 16.68 5.89
CA LEU A 16 -2.51 16.16 4.54
C LEU A 16 -2.60 17.27 3.49
N GLN A 17 -3.59 18.16 3.61
CA GLN A 17 -3.76 19.31 2.71
C GLN A 17 -2.55 20.25 2.77
N ALA A 18 -2.03 20.52 3.97
CA ALA A 18 -0.83 21.34 4.14
C ALA A 18 0.39 20.68 3.48
N GLY A 19 0.58 19.37 3.69
CA GLY A 19 1.68 18.62 3.06
C GLY A 19 1.60 18.62 1.53
N GLN A 20 0.42 18.43 0.96
CA GLN A 20 0.24 18.51 -0.50
C GLN A 20 0.50 19.92 -1.04
N ASN A 21 0.03 20.95 -0.35
CA ASN A 21 0.28 22.34 -0.73
C ASN A 21 1.76 22.68 -0.71
N GLU A 22 2.50 22.15 0.27
CA GLU A 22 3.95 22.35 0.37
C GLU A 22 4.68 21.68 -0.82
N ILE A 23 4.30 20.46 -1.18
CA ILE A 23 4.84 19.77 -2.36
C ILE A 23 4.52 20.53 -3.64
N ARG A 24 3.29 21.05 -3.79
CA ARG A 24 2.90 21.84 -4.98
C ARG A 24 3.69 23.15 -5.12
N ARG A 25 4.06 23.77 -3.98
CA ARG A 25 4.81 25.05 -4.00
C ARG A 25 6.30 24.86 -4.26
N ASN A 26 6.89 23.82 -3.67
CA ASN A 26 8.34 23.68 -3.58
C ASN A 26 8.88 22.41 -4.26
N GLY A 27 8.01 21.47 -4.67
CA GLY A 27 8.43 20.23 -5.30
C GLY A 27 8.91 20.44 -6.74
N GLN A 28 10.08 19.92 -7.08
CA GLN A 28 10.61 19.91 -8.44
C GLN A 28 10.10 18.67 -9.19
N PRO A 29 9.97 18.73 -10.53
CA PRO A 29 9.49 17.58 -11.32
C PRO A 29 10.31 16.31 -11.15
N GLU A 30 11.63 16.44 -10.99
CA GLU A 30 12.57 15.32 -10.89
C GLU A 30 12.74 14.78 -9.46
N GLN A 31 12.09 15.40 -8.49
CA GLN A 31 12.17 14.97 -7.08
C GLN A 31 11.08 13.98 -6.71
N THR A 32 11.46 12.95 -5.98
CA THR A 32 10.51 12.02 -5.34
C THR A 32 9.64 12.77 -4.33
N LYS A 33 8.33 12.70 -4.52
CA LYS A 33 7.34 13.38 -3.70
C LYS A 33 6.71 12.40 -2.71
N HIS A 34 6.82 12.69 -1.42
CA HIS A 34 6.28 11.81 -0.41
C HIS A 34 5.83 12.58 0.84
N ILE A 35 4.68 12.21 1.38
CA ILE A 35 4.16 12.71 2.65
C ILE A 35 4.35 11.63 3.70
N ILE A 36 4.92 11.99 4.84
CA ILE A 36 4.98 11.13 6.02
C ILE A 36 4.05 11.73 7.06
N LEU A 37 2.91 11.07 7.27
CA LEU A 37 1.92 11.43 8.28
C LEU A 37 2.29 10.77 9.61
N ILE A 38 2.41 11.56 10.66
CA ILE A 38 2.67 11.05 12.02
C ILE A 38 1.53 11.50 12.92
N THR A 39 0.87 10.56 13.58
CA THR A 39 -0.24 10.86 14.48
C THR A 39 -0.27 9.91 15.68
N ASP A 40 -0.75 10.42 16.80
CA ASP A 40 -1.01 9.70 18.04
C ASP A 40 -2.49 9.67 18.40
N GLY A 41 -3.35 10.21 17.53
CA GLY A 41 -4.78 10.36 17.81
C GLY A 41 -5.70 10.06 16.64
N HIS A 42 -6.96 9.88 16.97
CA HIS A 42 -8.04 9.76 15.98
C HIS A 42 -8.40 11.13 15.40
N THR A 43 -8.67 11.14 14.10
CA THR A 43 -9.41 12.23 13.46
C THR A 43 -10.90 11.87 13.46
N TYR A 44 -11.76 12.85 13.40
CA TYR A 44 -13.21 12.62 13.42
C TYR A 44 -13.90 13.49 12.37
N GLY A 45 -14.66 12.82 11.49
CA GLY A 45 -15.55 13.47 10.53
C GLY A 45 -14.88 14.02 9.28
N ASP A 46 -13.57 13.81 9.10
CA ASP A 46 -12.82 14.25 7.92
C ASP A 46 -12.25 13.09 7.08
N GLU A 47 -12.58 11.83 7.42
CA GLU A 47 -12.04 10.61 6.81
C GLU A 47 -12.24 10.57 5.30
N VAL A 48 -13.45 10.91 4.83
CA VAL A 48 -13.78 10.96 3.39
C VAL A 48 -12.95 12.03 2.69
N GLY A 49 -12.72 13.16 3.35
CA GLY A 49 -11.83 14.21 2.87
C GLY A 49 -10.39 13.73 2.75
N CYS A 50 -9.89 13.01 3.74
CA CYS A 50 -8.55 12.41 3.76
C CYS A 50 -8.37 11.41 2.61
N GLN A 51 -9.35 10.52 2.38
CA GLN A 51 -9.33 9.55 1.28
C GLN A 51 -9.25 10.23 -0.08
N ARG A 52 -10.05 11.28 -0.30
CA ARG A 52 -10.02 12.07 -1.54
C ARG A 52 -8.66 12.73 -1.75
N LEU A 53 -8.05 13.30 -0.70
CA LEU A 53 -6.70 13.85 -0.79
C LEU A 53 -5.66 12.77 -1.12
N ALA A 54 -5.79 11.57 -0.57
CA ALA A 54 -4.91 10.46 -0.90
C ALA A 54 -5.06 10.03 -2.37
N ASP A 55 -6.28 9.97 -2.91
CA ASP A 55 -6.53 9.68 -4.33
C ASP A 55 -5.94 10.79 -5.25
N GLU A 56 -6.04 12.05 -4.85
CA GLU A 56 -5.41 13.16 -5.56
C GLU A 56 -3.88 13.08 -5.50
N ALA A 57 -3.31 12.68 -4.36
CA ALA A 57 -1.88 12.45 -4.19
C ALA A 57 -1.39 11.33 -5.11
N ALA A 58 -2.10 10.21 -5.15
CA ALA A 58 -1.78 9.08 -6.02
C ALA A 58 -1.73 9.47 -7.49
N LYS A 59 -2.69 10.26 -7.98
CA LYS A 59 -2.71 10.78 -9.36
C LYS A 59 -1.51 11.69 -9.69
N GLN A 60 -0.92 12.32 -8.68
CA GLN A 60 0.25 13.20 -8.81
C GLN A 60 1.57 12.48 -8.49
N ASN A 61 1.56 11.15 -8.36
CA ASN A 61 2.71 10.33 -7.94
C ASN A 61 3.28 10.77 -6.59
N ILE A 62 2.44 11.30 -5.70
CA ILE A 62 2.82 11.63 -4.31
C ILE A 62 2.52 10.43 -3.44
N GLY A 63 3.56 9.79 -2.90
CA GLY A 63 3.41 8.71 -1.95
C GLY A 63 2.99 9.23 -0.57
N LEU A 64 2.26 8.42 0.19
CA LEU A 64 1.89 8.72 1.57
C LEU A 64 2.22 7.52 2.44
N SER A 65 3.01 7.74 3.49
CA SER A 65 3.22 6.75 4.54
C SER A 65 2.75 7.29 5.87
N SER A 66 2.20 6.42 6.70
CA SER A 66 1.64 6.79 7.99
C SER A 66 2.38 6.12 9.14
N LEU A 67 2.59 6.86 10.22
CA LEU A 67 3.13 6.37 11.47
C LEU A 67 2.12 6.63 12.57
N GLY A 68 1.53 5.57 13.10
CA GLY A 68 0.70 5.63 14.30
C GLY A 68 1.56 5.47 15.56
N ILE A 69 1.42 6.36 16.53
CA ILE A 69 2.14 6.34 17.79
C ILE A 69 1.18 6.05 18.94
N GLY A 70 1.51 5.08 19.78
CA GLY A 70 0.64 4.70 20.89
C GLY A 70 -0.56 3.86 20.44
N SER A 71 -1.67 3.88 21.17
CA SER A 71 -2.84 3.01 20.94
C SER A 71 -4.13 3.74 20.58
N LYS A 72 -4.08 5.07 20.39
CA LYS A 72 -5.29 5.90 20.22
C LYS A 72 -5.37 6.57 18.84
N TRP A 73 -5.15 5.83 17.78
CA TRP A 73 -5.24 6.34 16.40
C TRP A 73 -6.07 5.39 15.53
N ASN A 74 -6.53 5.88 14.38
CA ASN A 74 -7.38 5.11 13.47
C ASN A 74 -6.50 4.34 12.47
N ASP A 75 -6.18 3.09 12.78
CA ASP A 75 -5.36 2.18 11.97
C ASP A 75 -5.97 1.96 10.58
N ALA A 76 -7.23 1.61 10.51
CA ALA A 76 -7.93 1.35 9.25
C ALA A 76 -7.89 2.56 8.30
N LEU A 77 -8.03 3.79 8.83
CA LEU A 77 -7.91 5.00 8.02
C LEU A 77 -6.49 5.17 7.50
N LEU A 78 -5.48 5.07 8.39
CA LEU A 78 -4.09 5.29 8.01
C LEU A 78 -3.57 4.26 7.01
N ASP A 79 -3.94 2.99 7.17
CA ASP A 79 -3.64 1.94 6.20
C ASP A 79 -4.30 2.20 4.85
N ASN A 80 -5.58 2.57 4.85
CA ASN A 80 -6.31 2.92 3.63
C ASN A 80 -5.65 4.09 2.88
N LEU A 81 -5.27 5.16 3.58
CA LEU A 81 -4.62 6.32 2.97
C LEU A 81 -3.27 5.94 2.36
N ALA A 82 -2.47 5.16 3.08
CA ALA A 82 -1.17 4.70 2.61
C ALA A 82 -1.31 3.76 1.41
N ALA A 83 -2.22 2.78 1.46
CA ALA A 83 -2.46 1.82 0.39
C ALA A 83 -2.87 2.49 -0.93
N ARG A 84 -3.68 3.55 -0.90
CA ARG A 84 -4.11 4.33 -2.09
C ARG A 84 -2.94 4.93 -2.86
N THR A 85 -1.85 5.24 -2.20
CA THR A 85 -0.67 5.92 -2.78
C THR A 85 0.54 5.01 -2.97
N GLY A 86 0.41 3.73 -2.64
CA GLY A 86 1.53 2.78 -2.65
C GLY A 86 2.52 2.96 -1.51
N GLY A 87 2.14 3.71 -0.47
CA GLY A 87 2.89 3.80 0.78
C GLY A 87 2.59 2.65 1.74
N ASN A 88 2.86 2.86 3.01
CA ASN A 88 2.61 1.89 4.08
C ASN A 88 2.26 2.60 5.38
N CYS A 89 1.52 1.92 6.23
CA CYS A 89 1.32 2.33 7.61
C CYS A 89 2.25 1.52 8.53
N ILE A 90 2.83 2.18 9.54
CA ILE A 90 3.66 1.55 10.56
C ILE A 90 3.21 2.00 11.92
N TYR A 91 3.19 1.03 12.80
CA TYR A 91 2.91 1.18 14.19
C TYR A 91 4.20 1.34 15.01
N ILE A 92 4.26 2.37 15.83
CA ILE A 92 5.43 2.66 16.67
C ILE A 92 5.04 2.66 18.13
N TYR A 93 5.52 1.66 18.84
CA TYR A 93 5.36 1.55 20.30
C TYR A 93 6.41 2.36 21.05
N ASN A 94 7.64 2.36 20.54
CA ASN A 94 8.76 3.01 21.17
C ASN A 94 9.17 4.26 20.38
N PRO A 95 9.11 5.47 20.96
CA PRO A 95 9.52 6.71 20.27
C PRO A 95 10.95 6.68 19.68
N GLN A 96 11.84 5.83 20.22
CA GLN A 96 13.19 5.69 19.67
C GLN A 96 13.20 5.06 18.26
N ASP A 97 12.20 4.25 17.91
CA ASP A 97 12.09 3.59 16.62
C ASP A 97 11.69 4.56 15.51
N ILE A 98 11.07 5.70 15.85
CA ILE A 98 10.72 6.77 14.90
C ILE A 98 11.95 7.22 14.11
N ARG A 99 13.06 7.47 14.80
CA ARG A 99 14.29 7.93 14.17
C ARG A 99 14.82 6.92 13.17
N GLN A 100 14.84 5.66 13.57
CA GLN A 100 15.33 4.57 12.72
C GLN A 100 14.45 4.43 11.49
N TYR A 101 13.13 4.41 11.66
CA TYR A 101 12.20 4.32 10.56
C TYR A 101 12.34 5.50 9.57
N LEU A 102 12.31 6.73 10.08
CA LEU A 102 12.43 7.92 9.23
C LEU A 102 13.74 7.92 8.46
N THR A 103 14.85 7.54 9.10
CA THR A 103 16.15 7.45 8.42
C THR A 103 16.12 6.43 7.29
N GLN A 104 15.56 5.24 7.54
CA GLN A 104 15.44 4.19 6.53
C GLN A 104 14.51 4.63 5.38
N LYS A 105 13.39 5.27 5.71
CA LYS A 105 12.43 5.76 4.71
C LYS A 105 13.04 6.84 3.83
N LEU A 106 13.68 7.83 4.41
CA LEU A 106 14.37 8.91 3.68
C LEU A 106 15.46 8.35 2.76
N ASN A 107 16.31 7.44 3.27
CA ASN A 107 17.34 6.79 2.45
C ASN A 107 16.77 6.01 1.25
N ARG A 108 15.57 5.42 1.39
CA ARG A 108 14.90 4.75 0.28
C ARG A 108 14.35 5.75 -0.74
N LEU A 109 13.73 6.82 -0.27
CA LEU A 109 13.19 7.87 -1.14
C LEU A 109 14.31 8.59 -1.92
N GLU A 110 15.43 8.88 -1.25
CA GLU A 110 16.60 9.46 -1.91
C GLU A 110 17.19 8.57 -3.02
N LYS A 111 17.09 7.25 -2.85
CA LYS A 111 17.55 6.27 -3.84
C LYS A 111 16.49 5.84 -4.84
N ALA A 112 15.34 6.52 -4.85
CA ALA A 112 14.27 6.18 -5.78
C ALA A 112 14.75 6.35 -7.23
N TYR A 113 14.57 5.30 -8.03
CA TYR A 113 14.91 5.26 -9.46
C TYR A 113 13.66 5.17 -10.32
N VAL A 114 12.62 4.52 -9.79
CA VAL A 114 11.30 4.39 -10.40
C VAL A 114 10.31 5.16 -9.54
N GLU A 115 9.44 5.92 -10.18
CA GLU A 115 8.33 6.65 -9.57
C GLU A 115 7.02 6.32 -10.26
N GLY A 116 5.90 6.67 -9.61
CA GLY A 116 4.58 6.43 -10.17
C GLY A 116 4.30 4.96 -10.49
N PHE A 117 5.02 4.03 -9.82
CA PHE A 117 4.86 2.61 -10.10
C PHE A 117 3.46 2.17 -9.74
N LYS A 118 2.75 1.64 -10.71
CA LYS A 118 1.36 1.17 -10.56
C LYS A 118 1.12 -0.07 -11.41
N PHE A 119 0.16 -0.85 -10.97
CA PHE A 119 -0.36 -2.00 -11.69
C PHE A 119 -1.77 -1.68 -12.17
N SER A 120 -1.92 -1.48 -13.46
CA SER A 120 -3.21 -1.30 -14.13
C SER A 120 -3.66 -2.63 -14.71
N PHE A 121 -4.88 -3.06 -14.42
CA PHE A 121 -5.34 -4.39 -14.81
C PHE A 121 -6.85 -4.47 -14.96
N GLN A 122 -7.27 -5.55 -15.63
CA GLN A 122 -8.65 -6.00 -15.66
C GLN A 122 -8.70 -7.50 -15.29
N PRO A 123 -9.59 -7.90 -14.37
CA PRO A 123 -9.83 -9.33 -14.12
C PRO A 123 -10.37 -10.02 -15.36
N GLY A 124 -10.00 -11.28 -15.53
CA GLY A 124 -10.56 -12.12 -16.59
C GLY A 124 -12.04 -12.45 -16.35
N PRO A 125 -12.74 -12.95 -17.38
CA PRO A 125 -14.14 -13.36 -17.26
C PRO A 125 -14.34 -14.39 -16.13
N GLY A 126 -15.24 -14.10 -15.18
CA GLY A 126 -15.51 -14.96 -14.02
C GLY A 126 -14.38 -14.98 -12.97
N ALA A 127 -13.39 -14.09 -13.06
CA ALA A 127 -12.37 -13.93 -12.04
C ALA A 127 -12.55 -12.59 -11.31
N THR A 128 -12.46 -12.62 -9.99
CA THR A 128 -12.53 -11.42 -9.15
C THR A 128 -11.30 -11.38 -8.26
N LEU A 129 -10.57 -10.26 -8.26
CA LEU A 129 -9.50 -10.05 -7.30
C LEU A 129 -10.12 -9.76 -5.93
N ASN A 130 -10.03 -10.74 -5.04
CA ASN A 130 -10.64 -10.70 -3.71
C ASN A 130 -9.75 -10.01 -2.69
N TYR A 131 -8.44 -10.23 -2.77
CA TYR A 131 -7.48 -9.71 -1.83
C TYR A 131 -6.12 -9.47 -2.47
N GLY A 132 -5.46 -8.38 -2.08
CA GLY A 132 -4.11 -8.04 -2.46
C GLY A 132 -3.26 -7.72 -1.24
N PHE A 133 -2.02 -8.22 -1.21
CA PHE A 133 -1.09 -8.00 -0.11
C PHE A 133 0.33 -7.79 -0.62
N ARG A 134 0.96 -6.73 -0.15
CA ARG A 134 2.38 -6.46 -0.43
C ARG A 134 3.24 -7.10 0.64
N LEU A 135 4.22 -7.91 0.20
CA LEU A 135 5.15 -8.64 1.06
C LEU A 135 6.52 -7.95 1.19
N ASN A 136 6.87 -7.16 0.19
CA ASN A 136 8.16 -6.46 0.08
C ASN A 136 8.01 -5.24 -0.83
N PRO A 137 8.61 -4.09 -0.53
CA PRO A 137 9.61 -3.80 0.51
C PRO A 137 9.04 -3.65 1.93
N GLU A 138 7.80 -3.29 2.06
CA GLU A 138 7.09 -3.09 3.32
C GLU A 138 5.75 -3.83 3.23
N VAL A 139 5.39 -4.55 4.28
CA VAL A 139 4.13 -5.29 4.32
C VAL A 139 2.93 -4.36 4.40
N GLY A 140 1.81 -4.76 3.83
CA GLY A 140 0.56 -4.00 3.89
C GLY A 140 -0.46 -4.49 2.87
N GLU A 141 -1.72 -4.18 3.12
CA GLU A 141 -2.80 -4.45 2.17
C GLU A 141 -2.67 -3.63 0.90
N LEU A 142 -3.16 -4.18 -0.19
CA LEU A 142 -3.27 -3.51 -1.49
C LEU A 142 -4.74 -3.39 -1.88
N PRO A 143 -5.15 -2.28 -2.51
CA PRO A 143 -6.48 -2.17 -3.09
C PRO A 143 -6.75 -3.30 -4.08
N THR A 144 -8.00 -3.73 -4.18
CA THR A 144 -8.43 -4.72 -5.17
C THR A 144 -8.94 -4.09 -6.46
N SER A 145 -9.04 -2.76 -6.51
CA SER A 145 -9.43 -2.00 -7.70
C SER A 145 -8.22 -1.50 -8.48
N SER A 146 -8.31 -1.54 -9.79
CA SER A 146 -7.31 -1.00 -10.72
C SER A 146 -7.43 0.52 -10.87
N PRO A 147 -6.31 1.25 -10.93
CA PRO A 147 -4.93 0.78 -10.75
C PRO A 147 -4.53 0.62 -9.27
N ILE A 148 -3.64 -0.33 -9.00
CA ILE A 148 -2.97 -0.45 -7.70
C ILE A 148 -1.70 0.38 -7.74
N HIS A 149 -1.60 1.40 -6.89
CA HIS A 149 -0.38 2.19 -6.75
C HIS A 149 0.63 1.43 -5.88
N LEU A 150 1.89 1.41 -6.32
CA LEU A 150 2.98 0.66 -5.68
C LEU A 150 4.11 1.56 -5.18
N GLY A 151 3.97 2.87 -5.39
CA GLY A 151 4.90 3.89 -4.89
C GLY A 151 6.16 4.05 -5.72
N SER A 152 7.28 4.29 -5.06
CA SER A 152 8.60 4.43 -5.69
C SER A 152 9.48 3.22 -5.38
N MET A 153 10.50 2.99 -6.23
CA MET A 153 11.40 1.86 -6.06
C MET A 153 12.85 2.26 -6.39
N PRO A 154 13.85 1.85 -5.58
CA PRO A 154 15.25 2.08 -5.88
C PRO A 154 15.72 1.20 -7.04
N LYS A 155 16.83 1.56 -7.67
CA LYS A 155 17.47 0.73 -8.71
C LYS A 155 17.83 -0.65 -8.12
N GLY A 156 17.44 -1.71 -8.83
CA GLY A 156 17.60 -3.09 -8.37
C GLY A 156 16.67 -3.51 -7.24
N GLY A 157 15.72 -2.65 -6.87
CA GLY A 157 14.67 -2.97 -5.91
C GLY A 157 13.75 -4.09 -6.38
N ARG A 158 13.07 -4.72 -5.44
CA ARG A 158 12.10 -5.79 -5.72
C ARG A 158 10.79 -5.48 -5.03
N GLN A 159 9.70 -5.73 -5.74
CA GLN A 159 8.35 -5.75 -5.17
C GLN A 159 7.87 -7.21 -5.16
N GLN A 160 7.25 -7.62 -4.06
CA GLN A 160 6.58 -8.91 -3.96
C GLN A 160 5.15 -8.67 -3.49
N MET A 161 4.22 -9.25 -4.22
CA MET A 161 2.78 -9.13 -3.96
C MET A 161 2.16 -10.50 -3.97
N LEU A 162 1.14 -10.70 -3.16
CA LEU A 162 0.26 -11.85 -3.15
C LEU A 162 -1.13 -11.38 -3.54
N PHE A 163 -1.74 -12.07 -4.49
CA PHE A 163 -3.11 -11.80 -4.92
C PHE A 163 -3.96 -13.07 -4.75
N GLU A 164 -5.15 -12.89 -4.22
CA GLU A 164 -6.16 -13.94 -4.08
C GLU A 164 -7.30 -13.65 -5.06
N PHE A 165 -7.66 -14.67 -5.84
CA PHE A 165 -8.76 -14.59 -6.79
C PHE A 165 -9.87 -15.55 -6.41
N ILE A 166 -11.11 -15.07 -6.50
CA ILE A 166 -12.30 -15.91 -6.53
C ILE A 166 -12.62 -16.15 -8.00
N ILE A 167 -12.85 -17.42 -8.36
CA ILE A 167 -13.12 -17.83 -9.73
C ILE A 167 -14.49 -18.48 -9.76
N ASP A 168 -15.36 -17.99 -10.63
CA ASP A 168 -16.67 -18.58 -10.89
C ASP A 168 -16.52 -20.00 -11.47
N PRO A 169 -17.57 -20.85 -11.40
CA PRO A 169 -17.54 -22.16 -11.99
C PRO A 169 -17.17 -22.14 -13.47
N ILE A 170 -16.09 -22.84 -13.82
CA ILE A 170 -15.57 -22.86 -15.18
C ILE A 170 -16.39 -23.83 -16.06
N PRO A 171 -16.88 -23.41 -17.24
CA PRO A 171 -17.60 -24.28 -18.14
C PRO A 171 -16.79 -25.50 -18.58
N LYS A 172 -17.49 -26.64 -18.82
CA LYS A 172 -16.84 -27.86 -19.31
C LYS A 172 -16.13 -27.59 -20.64
N GLY A 173 -14.91 -28.12 -20.80
CA GLY A 173 -14.11 -27.99 -22.01
C GLY A 173 -13.16 -26.78 -22.05
N VAL A 174 -13.29 -25.86 -21.12
CA VAL A 174 -12.30 -24.78 -20.94
C VAL A 174 -11.05 -25.38 -20.31
N LYS A 175 -9.90 -25.21 -20.96
CA LYS A 175 -8.62 -25.74 -20.47
C LYS A 175 -7.80 -24.75 -19.67
N GLN A 176 -8.11 -23.47 -19.77
CA GLN A 176 -7.36 -22.40 -19.14
C GLN A 176 -8.30 -21.23 -18.85
N THR A 177 -8.14 -20.62 -17.68
CA THR A 177 -8.86 -19.39 -17.33
C THR A 177 -7.88 -18.23 -17.19
N LEU A 178 -8.31 -17.06 -17.66
CA LEU A 178 -7.62 -15.81 -17.45
C LEU A 178 -7.95 -15.30 -16.05
N LEU A 179 -6.95 -15.02 -15.25
CA LEU A 179 -7.12 -14.38 -13.92
C LEU A 179 -7.09 -12.87 -14.04
N ILE A 180 -6.08 -12.37 -14.74
CA ILE A 180 -5.82 -10.94 -14.85
C ILE A 180 -5.07 -10.68 -16.16
N ASP A 181 -5.44 -9.59 -16.80
CA ASP A 181 -4.68 -9.00 -17.90
C ASP A 181 -4.38 -7.55 -17.55
N GLY A 182 -3.13 -7.10 -17.72
CA GLY A 182 -2.76 -5.78 -17.26
C GLY A 182 -1.35 -5.38 -17.64
N GLU A 183 -0.92 -4.30 -17.02
CA GLU A 183 0.36 -3.67 -17.30
C GLU A 183 0.93 -3.03 -16.03
N PHE A 184 2.21 -3.25 -15.78
CA PHE A 184 2.97 -2.45 -14.83
C PHE A 184 3.46 -1.17 -15.52
N ILE A 185 3.03 -0.02 -15.00
CA ILE A 185 3.38 1.30 -15.53
C ILE A 185 4.25 2.02 -14.50
N PHE A 186 5.32 2.67 -14.95
CA PHE A 186 6.22 3.42 -14.08
C PHE A 186 6.99 4.48 -14.84
N ASP A 187 7.43 5.49 -14.11
CA ASP A 187 8.24 6.59 -14.62
C ASP A 187 9.69 6.45 -14.16
N ILE A 188 10.63 6.79 -15.04
CA ILE A 188 12.04 6.97 -14.68
C ILE A 188 12.36 8.45 -14.86
N PRO A 189 12.31 9.27 -13.78
CA PRO A 189 12.47 10.71 -13.88
C PRO A 189 13.78 11.12 -14.56
N SER A 190 14.90 10.45 -14.23
CA SER A 190 16.21 10.72 -14.84
C SER A 190 16.27 10.49 -16.36
N LYS A 191 15.27 9.81 -16.92
CA LYS A 191 15.14 9.56 -18.37
C LYS A 191 13.97 10.31 -18.99
N SER A 192 13.15 11.00 -18.19
CA SER A 192 11.91 11.66 -18.62
C SER A 192 11.00 10.73 -19.44
N THR A 193 10.93 9.46 -19.06
CA THR A 193 10.26 8.41 -19.85
C THR A 193 9.39 7.55 -18.95
N SER A 194 8.18 7.28 -19.42
CA SER A 194 7.26 6.28 -18.85
C SER A 194 7.43 4.96 -19.57
N TYR A 195 7.36 3.89 -18.82
CA TYR A 195 7.47 2.51 -19.29
C TYR A 195 6.23 1.72 -18.94
N GLY A 196 5.84 0.81 -19.84
CA GLY A 196 4.78 -0.17 -19.62
C GLY A 196 5.33 -1.58 -19.83
N ILE A 197 5.03 -2.48 -18.91
CA ILE A 197 5.36 -3.90 -19.00
C ILE A 197 4.05 -4.68 -18.95
N PRO A 198 3.59 -5.23 -20.08
CA PRO A 198 2.37 -6.03 -20.10
C PRO A 198 2.54 -7.32 -19.31
N ILE A 199 1.47 -7.75 -18.66
CA ILE A 199 1.43 -8.98 -17.88
C ILE A 199 0.07 -9.65 -18.00
N THR A 200 0.08 -10.96 -18.20
CA THR A 200 -1.13 -11.77 -18.26
C THR A 200 -0.96 -12.98 -17.35
N PHE A 201 -1.87 -13.13 -16.39
CA PHE A 201 -1.91 -14.30 -15.51
C PHE A 201 -3.06 -15.23 -15.91
N THR A 202 -2.70 -16.45 -16.20
CA THR A 202 -3.66 -17.52 -16.51
C THR A 202 -3.42 -18.72 -15.60
N ARG A 203 -4.46 -19.56 -15.46
CA ARG A 203 -4.37 -20.84 -14.74
C ARG A 203 -4.99 -21.95 -15.55
N PRO A 204 -4.39 -23.15 -15.52
CA PRO A 204 -5.04 -24.33 -16.09
C PRO A 204 -6.38 -24.57 -15.40
N ALA A 205 -7.39 -25.02 -16.15
CA ALA A 205 -8.66 -25.48 -15.62
C ALA A 205 -8.70 -27.01 -15.66
N GLN A 206 -8.94 -27.63 -14.52
CA GLN A 206 -8.97 -29.10 -14.36
C GLN A 206 -10.24 -29.49 -13.60
N ALA A 207 -10.78 -30.66 -13.88
CA ALA A 207 -11.96 -31.15 -13.18
C ALA A 207 -11.68 -31.47 -11.70
N GLU A 208 -10.47 -31.91 -11.42
CA GLU A 208 -9.99 -32.21 -10.07
C GLU A 208 -8.57 -31.64 -9.92
N TYR A 209 -8.31 -30.99 -8.80
CA TYR A 209 -6.97 -30.55 -8.44
C TYR A 209 -6.37 -31.53 -7.44
N PRO A 210 -5.14 -32.00 -7.65
CA PRO A 210 -4.46 -32.79 -6.63
C PRO A 210 -4.31 -31.95 -5.36
N SER A 211 -4.52 -32.57 -4.20
CA SER A 211 -4.30 -31.94 -2.89
C SER A 211 -2.79 -31.84 -2.63
N GLU A 212 -2.13 -30.97 -3.37
CA GLU A 212 -0.71 -30.68 -3.17
C GLU A 212 -0.51 -29.50 -2.23
N PRO A 213 0.50 -29.51 -1.37
CA PRO A 213 0.84 -28.34 -0.56
C PRO A 213 1.24 -27.17 -1.47
N PRO A 214 0.94 -25.92 -1.08
CA PRO A 214 1.32 -24.77 -1.87
C PRO A 214 2.84 -24.69 -2.05
N ALA A 215 3.28 -24.18 -3.20
CA ALA A 215 4.69 -23.97 -3.47
C ALA A 215 5.37 -23.21 -2.31
N PRO A 216 6.63 -23.49 -1.95
CA PRO A 216 7.29 -22.90 -0.77
C PRO A 216 7.26 -21.37 -0.74
N ILE A 217 7.32 -20.72 -1.90
CA ILE A 217 7.19 -19.26 -2.01
C ILE A 217 5.81 -18.76 -1.59
N ILE A 218 4.75 -19.48 -1.95
CA ILE A 218 3.37 -19.17 -1.57
C ILE A 218 3.16 -19.44 -0.09
N ALA A 219 3.64 -20.59 0.43
CA ALA A 219 3.56 -20.91 1.85
C ALA A 219 4.23 -19.83 2.72
N LYS A 220 5.40 -19.35 2.32
CA LYS A 220 6.11 -18.25 3.00
C LYS A 220 5.33 -16.94 2.92
N ALA A 221 4.69 -16.64 1.79
CA ALA A 221 3.88 -15.46 1.62
C ALA A 221 2.63 -15.50 2.54
N LEU A 222 1.95 -16.66 2.58
CA LEU A 222 0.79 -16.88 3.47
C LEU A 222 1.17 -16.77 4.94
N SER A 223 2.33 -17.29 5.36
CA SER A 223 2.81 -17.14 6.75
C SER A 223 3.01 -15.67 7.14
N LYS A 224 3.55 -14.86 6.24
CA LYS A 224 3.71 -13.41 6.48
C LYS A 224 2.36 -12.70 6.55
N LEU A 225 1.42 -13.06 5.68
CA LEU A 225 0.06 -12.52 5.70
C LEU A 225 -0.66 -12.89 7.00
N THR A 226 -0.54 -14.14 7.44
CA THR A 226 -1.15 -14.60 8.70
C THR A 226 -0.61 -13.80 9.89
N LEU A 227 0.72 -13.62 9.96
CA LEU A 227 1.33 -12.82 11.04
C LEU A 227 0.84 -11.37 11.00
N TYR A 228 0.75 -10.77 9.84
CA TYR A 228 0.23 -9.41 9.68
C TYR A 228 -1.22 -9.31 10.18
N ARG A 229 -2.11 -10.22 9.77
CA ARG A 229 -3.51 -10.24 10.21
C ARG A 229 -3.65 -10.44 11.71
N MET A 230 -2.83 -11.31 12.31
CA MET A 230 -2.82 -11.50 13.78
C MET A 230 -2.38 -10.22 14.51
N GLN A 231 -1.43 -9.47 13.96
CA GLN A 231 -1.02 -8.18 14.52
C GLN A 231 -2.13 -7.14 14.44
N GLU A 232 -2.82 -7.05 13.31
CA GLU A 232 -3.97 -6.18 13.11
C GLU A 232 -5.14 -6.51 14.07
N GLU A 233 -5.47 -7.80 14.21
CA GLU A 233 -6.50 -8.27 15.14
C GLU A 233 -6.15 -7.92 16.60
N ALA A 234 -4.93 -8.25 17.02
CA ALA A 234 -4.47 -7.94 18.38
C ALA A 234 -4.55 -6.43 18.67
N GLN A 235 -4.23 -5.62 17.68
CA GLN A 235 -4.27 -4.17 17.78
C GLN A 235 -5.70 -3.63 17.86
N ALA A 236 -6.61 -4.19 17.06
CA ALA A 236 -8.02 -3.86 17.11
C ALA A 236 -8.64 -4.23 18.49
N GLU A 237 -8.25 -5.35 19.09
CA GLU A 237 -8.69 -5.76 20.42
C GLU A 237 -8.17 -4.82 21.53
N ILE A 238 -6.89 -4.45 21.46
CA ILE A 238 -6.29 -3.46 22.38
C ILE A 238 -7.05 -2.12 22.27
N SER A 239 -7.37 -1.68 21.08
CA SER A 239 -8.08 -0.42 20.85
C SER A 239 -9.52 -0.45 21.38
N ARG A 240 -10.15 -1.62 21.43
CA ARG A 240 -11.48 -1.84 22.02
C ARG A 240 -11.47 -2.01 23.54
N GLY A 241 -10.29 -2.02 24.16
CA GLY A 241 -10.14 -2.24 25.60
C GLY A 241 -10.41 -3.69 26.04
N GLN A 242 -10.41 -4.63 25.12
CA GLN A 242 -10.53 -6.08 25.36
C GLN A 242 -9.13 -6.67 25.51
N ILE A 243 -8.46 -6.32 26.59
CA ILE A 243 -7.21 -6.95 27.00
C ILE A 243 -7.59 -8.02 28.04
N GLU A 244 -7.54 -9.29 27.66
CA GLU A 244 -7.43 -10.40 28.61
C GLU A 244 -5.95 -10.70 28.88
#